data_2ad0bd84cfbad0006a6fca9e48358960
#
_entry.id   2ad0bd84cfbad0006a6fca9e48358960
#
_cell.length_a   1.000
_cell.length_b   1.000
_cell.length_c   1.000
_cell.angle_alpha   90.00
_cell.angle_beta   90.00
_cell.angle_gamma   90.00
#
_symmetry.space_group_name_H-M   'P 1'
#
loop_
_entity.id
_entity.type
_entity.pdbx_description
1 polymer ?
#
loop_
_entity_poly.entity_id
_entity_poly.type
_entity_poly.pdbx_seq_one_letter_code
_entity_poly.pdbx_strand_id
1 'polypeptide(L)'
;DGEKFVPDGESNSIFITSYPIDYYAYYPYATVDNPLEFTFHVAADQESLTESDLMYARNTDGSGKNNIPLTFIHKLSKVVVPYSRENVGGAAGTAVVNDAYTGCIMNLSTGEIRTLFDDDQQDIVMFKDGNAADVSFSAIFPEQTFSAADPFIIFDDSKEFKLSADRLFESEHVVELPFMGKILEYQFAVTPIEKNISSKGGTFNLAIASKKYYSVNGTLIPGTETPLDYDCSSSVDWITFDKPTLEVTVAENTDTDNSRTGIITFKQAESDKQVSCTVTQSAGEITYGAWKVTITANPTTIAAAGGTSTLTYSAVRDVLTNGVVTSTEK
;
A
#
# COMPACT_ATOMS: atom_id res chain seq x y z
N ASP A 1 8.80 23.84 29.70
CA ASP A 1 8.34 25.19 30.08
C ASP A 1 9.03 25.83 31.30
N GLY A 2 10.21 25.33 31.69
CA GLY A 2 11.02 26.00 32.73
C GLY A 2 10.42 25.91 34.14
N GLU A 3 9.72 24.84 34.46
CA GLU A 3 9.28 24.59 35.83
C GLU A 3 10.52 24.37 36.71
N LYS A 4 10.53 25.06 37.85
CA LYS A 4 11.59 24.93 38.82
C LYS A 4 11.25 23.78 39.76
N PHE A 5 12.18 22.87 39.95
CA PHE A 5 12.08 21.94 41.05
C PHE A 5 12.23 22.71 42.36
N VAL A 6 11.22 22.64 43.21
CA VAL A 6 11.25 23.23 44.53
C VAL A 6 11.24 22.11 45.56
N PRO A 7 11.92 22.28 46.71
CA PRO A 7 11.87 21.29 47.77
C PRO A 7 10.43 21.10 48.28
N ASP A 8 10.04 19.86 48.48
CA ASP A 8 8.78 19.51 49.15
C ASP A 8 8.99 19.65 50.67
N GLY A 9 8.88 20.88 51.14
CA GLY A 9 9.12 21.26 52.53
C GLY A 9 10.55 21.72 52.82
N GLU A 10 10.74 22.48 53.92
CA GLU A 10 12.04 23.05 54.33
C GLU A 10 13.09 21.97 54.63
N SER A 11 12.70 20.79 55.08
CA SER A 11 13.59 19.65 55.38
C SER A 11 14.27 19.05 54.14
N ASN A 12 13.74 19.30 52.95
CA ASN A 12 14.25 18.77 51.66
C ASN A 12 15.12 19.79 50.92
N SER A 13 15.40 20.94 51.54
CA SER A 13 16.31 21.95 50.97
C SER A 13 17.77 21.50 51.04
N ILE A 14 18.47 21.65 49.92
CA ILE A 14 19.90 21.34 49.83
C ILE A 14 20.67 22.61 50.24
N PHE A 15 21.37 22.56 51.39
CA PHE A 15 22.20 23.64 51.89
C PHE A 15 23.65 23.46 51.43
N ILE A 16 24.15 24.39 50.64
CA ILE A 16 25.51 24.36 50.09
C ILE A 16 26.47 25.01 51.07
N THR A 17 27.41 24.26 51.54
CA THR A 17 28.39 24.70 52.54
C THR A 17 29.82 24.95 51.98
N SER A 18 30.09 24.46 50.77
CA SER A 18 31.40 24.64 50.11
C SER A 18 31.25 24.54 48.58
N TYR A 19 32.26 25.09 47.85
CA TYR A 19 32.37 25.06 46.40
C TYR A 19 33.75 24.52 46.00
N PRO A 20 33.92 23.89 44.82
CA PRO A 20 32.92 23.62 43.78
C PRO A 20 32.00 22.45 44.15
N ILE A 21 30.77 22.42 43.57
CA ILE A 21 29.80 21.35 43.76
C ILE A 21 29.30 20.91 42.40
N ASP A 22 29.23 19.61 42.20
CA ASP A 22 28.59 18.96 41.05
C ASP A 22 27.21 18.48 41.43
N TYR A 23 26.26 18.62 40.48
CA TYR A 23 24.86 18.25 40.66
C TYR A 23 24.53 17.10 39.71
N TYR A 24 23.90 16.07 40.26
CA TYR A 24 23.41 14.91 39.53
C TYR A 24 21.94 14.71 39.86
N ALA A 25 21.12 14.48 38.87
CA ALA A 25 19.70 14.25 39.05
C ALA A 25 19.25 13.08 38.16
N TYR A 26 18.29 12.32 38.65
CA TYR A 26 17.66 11.26 37.91
C TYR A 26 16.15 11.22 38.20
N TYR A 27 15.42 10.62 37.29
CA TYR A 27 13.97 10.38 37.39
C TYR A 27 13.66 9.02 36.74
N PRO A 28 12.70 8.24 37.25
CA PRO A 28 11.85 8.49 38.42
C PRO A 28 12.62 8.35 39.74
N TYR A 29 12.01 8.86 40.83
CA TYR A 29 12.64 8.73 42.14
C TYR A 29 12.73 7.28 42.59
N ALA A 30 13.89 6.86 43.02
CA ALA A 30 14.17 5.58 43.64
C ALA A 30 15.22 5.74 44.74
N THR A 31 15.25 4.80 45.69
CA THR A 31 16.32 4.76 46.70
C THR A 31 17.61 4.31 46.07
N VAL A 32 18.70 5.03 46.36
CA VAL A 32 20.04 4.75 45.85
C VAL A 32 20.95 4.30 46.97
N ASP A 33 21.32 3.03 46.99
CA ASP A 33 22.25 2.49 47.96
C ASP A 33 23.69 2.75 47.55
N ASN A 34 24.00 2.59 46.23
CA ASN A 34 25.29 2.86 45.66
C ASN A 34 25.17 3.77 44.42
N PRO A 35 25.60 5.05 44.49
CA PRO A 35 25.48 5.95 43.33
C PRO A 35 26.30 5.53 42.12
N LEU A 36 27.32 4.70 42.28
CA LEU A 36 28.14 4.22 41.15
C LEU A 36 27.53 2.99 40.48
N GLU A 37 26.56 2.34 41.13
CA GLU A 37 25.87 1.13 40.63
C GLU A 37 24.38 1.23 40.99
N PHE A 38 23.73 2.29 40.55
CA PHE A 38 22.31 2.47 40.75
C PHE A 38 21.54 1.48 39.85
N THR A 39 20.88 0.52 40.49
CA THR A 39 20.06 -0.49 39.80
C THR A 39 18.65 0.07 39.57
N PHE A 40 18.17 -0.06 38.35
CA PHE A 40 16.84 0.36 37.93
C PHE A 40 16.17 -0.74 37.08
N HIS A 41 14.87 -0.97 37.30
CA HIS A 41 14.07 -1.89 36.51
C HIS A 41 12.87 -1.15 35.93
N VAL A 42 12.62 -1.33 34.65
CA VAL A 42 11.36 -0.89 34.03
C VAL A 42 10.22 -1.80 34.48
N ALA A 43 9.01 -1.26 34.54
CA ALA A 43 7.84 -2.06 34.84
C ALA A 43 7.55 -3.07 33.72
N ALA A 44 7.19 -4.31 34.09
CA ALA A 44 6.71 -5.31 33.14
C ALA A 44 5.32 -4.95 32.58
N ASP A 45 4.52 -4.20 33.31
CA ASP A 45 3.27 -3.61 32.82
C ASP A 45 3.45 -2.09 32.72
N GLN A 46 3.49 -1.59 31.50
CA GLN A 46 3.71 -0.17 31.23
C GLN A 46 2.39 0.54 30.86
N GLU A 47 1.35 0.43 31.70
CA GLU A 47 0.12 1.24 31.56
C GLU A 47 0.43 2.75 31.53
N SER A 48 1.57 3.16 32.09
CA SER A 48 2.18 4.50 31.98
C SER A 48 3.68 4.36 31.75
N LEU A 49 4.22 5.09 30.79
CA LEU A 49 5.66 5.10 30.53
C LEU A 49 6.46 5.87 31.58
N THR A 50 5.81 6.70 32.38
CA THR A 50 6.45 7.65 33.29
C THR A 50 7.35 6.98 34.33
N GLU A 51 6.94 5.84 34.86
CA GLU A 51 7.68 5.11 35.89
C GLU A 51 8.85 4.28 35.31
N SER A 52 8.79 3.98 34.00
CA SER A 52 9.83 3.25 33.27
C SER A 52 10.81 4.15 32.52
N ASP A 53 10.55 5.47 32.48
CA ASP A 53 11.35 6.43 31.71
C ASP A 53 12.50 6.98 32.56
N LEU A 54 13.59 6.21 32.62
CA LEU A 54 14.79 6.65 33.33
C LEU A 54 15.46 7.82 32.64
N MET A 55 15.42 8.98 33.30
CA MET A 55 16.08 10.21 32.85
C MET A 55 17.22 10.59 33.76
N TYR A 56 18.23 11.23 33.20
CA TYR A 56 19.42 11.66 33.92
C TYR A 56 19.84 13.08 33.48
N ALA A 57 20.29 13.87 34.44
CA ALA A 57 20.90 15.16 34.20
C ALA A 57 22.09 15.39 35.09
N ARG A 58 23.08 16.13 34.60
CA ARG A 58 24.22 16.56 35.40
C ARG A 58 24.60 18.01 35.12
N ASN A 59 25.12 18.67 36.14
CA ASN A 59 25.76 19.95 36.01
C ASN A 59 27.06 19.93 36.83
N THR A 60 28.18 20.00 36.15
CA THR A 60 29.55 19.90 36.73
C THR A 60 30.34 21.16 36.52
N ASP A 61 29.65 22.35 36.39
CA ASP A 61 30.32 23.62 36.22
C ASP A 61 30.86 24.19 37.55
N GLY A 62 30.58 23.53 38.67
CA GLY A 62 31.04 23.89 40.00
C GLY A 62 30.52 25.23 40.52
N SER A 63 29.56 25.84 39.82
CA SER A 63 29.07 27.18 40.11
C SER A 63 28.13 27.18 41.32
N GLY A 64 28.37 28.10 42.24
CA GLY A 64 27.45 28.39 43.35
C GLY A 64 26.29 29.29 43.00
N LYS A 65 25.71 29.15 41.81
CA LYS A 65 24.57 29.96 41.35
C LYS A 65 23.28 29.52 42.05
N ASN A 66 22.41 30.52 42.31
CA ASN A 66 21.09 30.22 42.89
C ASN A 66 20.15 29.41 42.00
N ASN A 67 20.46 29.32 40.70
CA ASN A 67 19.74 28.52 39.72
C ASN A 67 20.74 27.60 39.03
N ILE A 68 20.56 26.30 39.17
CA ILE A 68 21.37 25.25 38.55
C ILE A 68 20.59 24.70 37.34
N PRO A 69 21.01 24.92 36.11
CA PRO A 69 20.35 24.37 34.96
C PRO A 69 20.67 22.84 34.90
N LEU A 70 19.62 22.05 34.85
CA LEU A 70 19.68 20.60 34.65
C LEU A 70 18.91 20.24 33.38
N THR A 71 19.59 19.67 32.39
CA THR A 71 18.96 19.17 31.17
C THR A 71 18.85 17.65 31.27
N PHE A 72 17.65 17.14 31.38
CA PHE A 72 17.40 15.71 31.45
C PHE A 72 17.44 15.09 30.06
N ILE A 73 18.10 13.92 29.99
CA ILE A 73 18.10 13.05 28.81
C ILE A 73 17.52 11.70 29.20
N HIS A 74 16.76 11.10 28.29
CA HIS A 74 16.26 9.74 28.44
C HIS A 74 17.43 8.75 28.34
N LYS A 75 17.48 7.78 29.20
CA LYS A 75 18.63 6.86 29.29
C LYS A 75 18.36 5.47 28.70
N LEU A 76 17.10 5.14 28.45
CA LEU A 76 16.69 3.83 27.96
C LEU A 76 16.27 3.90 26.47
N SER A 77 16.11 2.75 25.87
CA SER A 77 15.55 2.62 24.54
C SER A 77 14.03 2.67 24.58
N LYS A 78 13.41 3.35 23.62
CA LYS A 78 11.95 3.36 23.44
C LYS A 78 11.58 2.82 22.08
N VAL A 79 10.69 1.84 22.04
CA VAL A 79 10.06 1.39 20.80
C VAL A 79 8.66 2.00 20.69
N VAL A 80 8.28 2.42 19.49
CA VAL A 80 6.95 2.91 19.15
C VAL A 80 6.46 2.14 17.94
N VAL A 81 5.26 1.58 18.05
CA VAL A 81 4.62 0.76 17.01
C VAL A 81 3.27 1.35 16.68
N PRO A 82 3.19 2.18 15.62
CA PRO A 82 1.91 2.63 15.08
C PRO A 82 1.13 1.42 14.54
N TYR A 83 -0.10 1.24 15.00
CA TYR A 83 -0.96 0.12 14.64
C TYR A 83 -2.23 0.65 13.97
N SER A 84 -2.36 0.51 12.67
CA SER A 84 -3.57 0.90 11.94
C SER A 84 -4.52 -0.29 11.78
N ARG A 85 -5.78 -0.09 12.19
CA ARG A 85 -6.85 -1.09 12.07
C ARG A 85 -7.09 -1.54 10.63
N GLU A 86 -6.96 -0.63 9.67
CA GLU A 86 -7.13 -0.92 8.25
C GLU A 86 -6.10 -1.92 7.74
N ASN A 87 -4.89 -1.84 8.27
CA ASN A 87 -3.76 -2.67 7.85
C ASN A 87 -3.75 -4.07 8.45
N VAL A 88 -4.51 -4.32 9.53
CA VAL A 88 -4.38 -5.56 10.31
C VAL A 88 -5.70 -6.36 10.39
N GLY A 89 -6.79 -5.81 9.86
CA GLY A 89 -8.09 -6.51 9.83
C GLY A 89 -8.79 -6.63 11.19
N GLY A 90 -8.42 -5.78 12.16
CA GLY A 90 -9.05 -5.72 13.47
C GLY A 90 -8.35 -4.76 14.43
N ALA A 91 -9.01 -4.39 15.53
CA ALA A 91 -8.38 -3.61 16.58
C ALA A 91 -7.46 -4.53 17.40
N ALA A 92 -6.24 -4.05 17.74
CA ALA A 92 -5.45 -4.69 18.79
C ALA A 92 -5.88 -4.17 20.16
N GLY A 93 -6.18 -5.08 21.08
CA GLY A 93 -6.46 -4.76 22.47
C GLY A 93 -5.19 -4.49 23.26
N THR A 94 -4.22 -5.36 23.09
CA THR A 94 -2.94 -5.38 23.81
C THR A 94 -1.78 -5.62 22.85
N ALA A 95 -0.58 -5.21 23.25
CA ALA A 95 0.67 -5.57 22.62
C ALA A 95 1.73 -5.80 23.71
N VAL A 96 2.59 -6.77 23.48
CA VAL A 96 3.64 -7.20 24.43
C VAL A 96 4.98 -7.25 23.70
N VAL A 97 6.03 -6.65 24.26
CA VAL A 97 7.41 -6.95 23.86
C VAL A 97 7.79 -8.27 24.52
N ASN A 98 8.11 -9.26 23.70
CA ASN A 98 8.35 -10.62 24.16
C ASN A 98 9.81 -10.77 24.66
N ASP A 99 9.98 -11.44 25.79
CA ASP A 99 11.27 -11.84 26.35
C ASP A 99 12.31 -10.70 26.43
N ALA A 100 11.99 -9.58 27.08
CA ALA A 100 12.89 -8.44 27.24
C ALA A 100 13.63 -8.47 28.58
N TYR A 101 14.88 -8.03 28.61
CA TYR A 101 15.55 -7.65 29.85
C TYR A 101 14.98 -6.33 30.36
N THR A 102 14.64 -6.27 31.63
CA THR A 102 14.00 -5.10 32.26
C THR A 102 14.96 -4.30 33.14
N GLY A 103 16.06 -4.91 33.57
CA GLY A 103 17.01 -4.33 34.52
C GLY A 103 18.20 -3.64 33.87
N CYS A 104 18.67 -2.56 34.48
CA CYS A 104 19.91 -1.89 34.13
C CYS A 104 20.64 -1.34 35.36
N ILE A 105 21.94 -1.09 35.22
CA ILE A 105 22.74 -0.36 36.19
C ILE A 105 23.23 0.92 35.57
N MET A 106 23.05 2.04 36.30
CA MET A 106 23.55 3.35 35.90
C MET A 106 24.58 3.89 36.93
N ASN A 107 25.67 4.38 36.42
CA ASN A 107 26.61 5.17 37.22
C ASN A 107 26.13 6.63 37.28
N LEU A 108 25.63 7.08 38.41
CA LEU A 108 25.09 8.43 38.57
C LEU A 108 26.15 9.53 38.46
N SER A 109 27.44 9.23 38.61
CA SER A 109 28.50 10.24 38.43
C SER A 109 28.80 10.50 36.96
N THR A 110 28.62 9.52 36.08
CA THR A 110 28.92 9.64 34.64
C THR A 110 27.69 9.65 33.75
N GLY A 111 26.57 9.05 34.21
CA GLY A 111 25.37 8.80 33.43
C GLY A 111 25.52 7.60 32.49
N GLU A 112 26.59 6.83 32.59
CA GLU A 112 26.77 5.60 31.85
C GLU A 112 25.79 4.53 32.34
N ILE A 113 25.22 3.78 31.40
CA ILE A 113 24.24 2.73 31.67
C ILE A 113 24.65 1.41 31.03
N ARG A 114 24.32 0.31 31.65
CA ARG A 114 24.45 -1.05 31.10
C ARG A 114 23.26 -1.93 31.49
N THR A 115 22.88 -2.80 30.59
CA THR A 115 21.78 -3.78 30.82
C THR A 115 22.24 -4.89 31.76
N LEU A 116 21.32 -5.36 32.63
CA LEU A 116 21.49 -6.52 33.46
C LEU A 116 21.06 -7.78 32.67
N PHE A 117 22.03 -8.44 32.03
CA PHE A 117 21.79 -9.68 31.29
C PHE A 117 21.79 -10.94 32.18
N ASP A 118 22.08 -10.77 33.47
CA ASP A 118 21.99 -11.85 34.46
C ASP A 118 20.59 -12.01 35.06
N ASP A 119 19.68 -11.06 34.78
CA ASP A 119 18.29 -11.11 35.16
C ASP A 119 17.47 -12.03 34.21
N ASP A 120 16.35 -12.55 34.71
CA ASP A 120 15.40 -13.24 33.86
C ASP A 120 14.72 -12.27 32.88
N GLN A 121 14.55 -12.69 31.65
CA GLN A 121 13.76 -11.95 30.66
C GLN A 121 12.29 -12.02 31.04
N GLN A 122 11.55 -10.94 30.71
CA GLN A 122 10.14 -10.82 31.00
C GLN A 122 9.40 -10.19 29.80
N ASP A 123 8.16 -10.53 29.69
CA ASP A 123 7.25 -9.85 28.76
C ASP A 123 6.93 -8.45 29.27
N ILE A 124 7.00 -7.44 28.38
CA ILE A 124 6.63 -6.06 28.71
C ILE A 124 5.31 -5.74 28.03
N VAL A 125 4.24 -5.57 28.81
CA VAL A 125 2.97 -5.04 28.30
C VAL A 125 3.15 -3.59 27.90
N MET A 126 2.89 -3.28 26.62
CA MET A 126 3.15 -1.98 26.05
C MET A 126 2.08 -0.97 26.42
N PHE A 127 2.51 0.28 26.64
CA PHE A 127 1.62 1.43 26.74
C PHE A 127 0.82 1.61 25.45
N LYS A 128 -0.49 1.72 25.58
CA LYS A 128 -1.40 1.94 24.47
C LYS A 128 -1.90 3.38 24.44
N ASP A 129 -1.63 4.08 23.34
CA ASP A 129 -2.12 5.43 23.07
C ASP A 129 -2.99 5.46 21.82
N GLY A 130 -3.94 6.38 21.76
CA GLY A 130 -4.82 6.57 20.61
C GLY A 130 -6.23 6.04 20.78
N ASN A 131 -7.01 6.18 19.71
CA ASN A 131 -8.42 5.78 19.68
C ASN A 131 -8.61 4.47 18.88
N ALA A 132 -9.88 4.00 18.78
CA ALA A 132 -10.20 2.73 18.15
C ALA A 132 -9.79 2.57 16.67
N ALA A 133 -9.47 3.66 15.96
CA ALA A 133 -9.08 3.63 14.55
C ALA A 133 -7.55 3.62 14.38
N ASP A 134 -6.85 4.46 15.14
CA ASP A 134 -5.39 4.60 15.10
C ASP A 134 -4.85 4.47 16.52
N VAL A 135 -4.13 3.41 16.77
CA VAL A 135 -3.51 3.09 18.06
C VAL A 135 -2.00 3.08 17.88
N SER A 136 -1.29 3.55 18.88
CA SER A 136 0.16 3.41 18.99
C SER A 136 0.49 2.62 20.25
N PHE A 137 1.36 1.63 20.13
CA PHE A 137 1.90 0.92 21.27
C PHE A 137 3.34 1.38 21.50
N SER A 138 3.71 1.61 22.75
CA SER A 138 5.06 2.04 23.11
C SER A 138 5.56 1.23 24.30
N ALA A 139 6.86 0.91 24.31
CA ALA A 139 7.54 0.31 25.45
C ALA A 139 8.92 0.93 25.63
N ILE A 140 9.37 0.96 26.88
CA ILE A 140 10.69 1.40 27.29
C ILE A 140 11.43 0.21 27.94
N PHE A 141 12.66 -0.03 27.54
CA PHE A 141 13.50 -1.09 28.06
C PHE A 141 14.99 -0.72 27.92
N PRO A 142 15.90 -1.36 28.71
CA PRO A 142 17.33 -1.17 28.57
C PRO A 142 17.85 -1.59 27.19
N GLU A 143 19.01 -1.06 26.81
CA GLU A 143 19.69 -1.43 25.56
C GLU A 143 19.86 -2.95 25.44
N GLN A 144 19.36 -3.55 24.38
CA GLN A 144 19.44 -4.98 24.13
C GLN A 144 19.21 -5.32 22.67
N THR A 145 19.65 -6.51 22.26
CA THR A 145 19.43 -7.04 20.92
C THR A 145 18.29 -8.06 20.95
N PHE A 146 17.32 -7.89 20.06
CA PHE A 146 16.28 -8.89 19.81
C PHE A 146 16.60 -9.68 18.54
N SER A 147 16.37 -10.99 18.62
CA SER A 147 16.58 -11.93 17.53
C SER A 147 15.45 -11.87 16.51
N ALA A 148 15.77 -11.99 15.22
CA ALA A 148 14.77 -12.15 14.16
C ALA A 148 14.15 -13.58 14.14
N ALA A 149 14.75 -14.54 14.82
CA ALA A 149 14.22 -15.89 14.89
C ALA A 149 12.96 -15.99 15.76
N ASP A 150 12.88 -15.14 16.78
CA ASP A 150 11.86 -15.15 17.82
C ASP A 150 10.83 -14.05 17.59
N PRO A 151 9.58 -14.17 18.11
CA PRO A 151 8.64 -13.07 18.10
C PRO A 151 9.18 -11.89 18.90
N PHE A 152 9.15 -10.68 18.32
CA PHE A 152 9.54 -9.46 19.03
C PHE A 152 8.34 -8.81 19.72
N ILE A 153 7.19 -8.74 19.02
CA ILE A 153 5.95 -8.21 19.58
C ILE A 153 4.83 -9.22 19.36
N ILE A 154 4.02 -9.43 20.37
CA ILE A 154 2.83 -10.27 20.33
C ILE A 154 1.60 -9.40 20.58
N PHE A 155 0.63 -9.43 19.66
CA PHE A 155 -0.64 -8.71 19.77
C PHE A 155 -1.77 -9.67 20.14
N ASP A 156 -2.59 -9.29 21.11
CA ASP A 156 -3.78 -10.05 21.53
C ASP A 156 -3.49 -11.55 21.78
N ASP A 157 -2.34 -11.84 22.38
CA ASP A 157 -1.84 -13.19 22.74
C ASP A 157 -1.69 -14.17 21.57
N SER A 158 -1.76 -13.71 20.32
CA SER A 158 -1.76 -14.64 19.18
C SER A 158 -1.12 -14.15 17.90
N LYS A 159 -0.97 -12.86 17.69
CA LYS A 159 -0.41 -12.31 16.45
C LYS A 159 1.05 -11.90 16.66
N GLU A 160 1.94 -12.72 16.19
CA GLU A 160 3.39 -12.50 16.31
C GLU A 160 3.91 -11.54 15.25
N PHE A 161 4.70 -10.57 15.67
CA PHE A 161 5.53 -9.73 14.81
C PHE A 161 7.00 -10.08 15.05
N LYS A 162 7.71 -10.44 13.97
CA LYS A 162 9.15 -10.73 13.98
C LYS A 162 9.91 -9.62 13.26
N LEU A 163 11.10 -9.34 13.74
CA LEU A 163 12.04 -8.46 13.05
C LEU A 163 12.56 -9.12 11.77
N SER A 164 12.94 -8.33 10.78
CA SER A 164 13.51 -8.84 9.51
C SER A 164 14.97 -9.28 9.64
N ALA A 165 15.66 -8.82 10.67
CA ALA A 165 17.01 -9.19 11.06
C ALA A 165 17.19 -8.92 12.56
N ASP A 166 18.20 -9.52 13.19
CA ASP A 166 18.58 -9.19 14.55
C ASP A 166 18.80 -7.69 14.69
N ARG A 167 18.27 -7.09 15.74
CA ARG A 167 18.32 -5.64 15.92
C ARG A 167 18.71 -5.23 17.32
N LEU A 168 19.72 -4.37 17.40
CA LEU A 168 20.08 -3.65 18.62
C LEU A 168 19.12 -2.44 18.78
N PHE A 169 18.52 -2.31 19.96
CA PHE A 169 17.81 -1.13 20.42
C PHE A 169 18.71 -0.38 21.38
N GLU A 170 19.34 0.68 20.88
CA GLU A 170 20.35 1.45 21.61
C GLU A 170 19.70 2.36 22.65
N SER A 171 20.42 2.55 23.77
CA SER A 171 20.08 3.54 24.81
C SER A 171 19.92 4.95 24.22
N GLU A 172 19.06 5.77 24.82
CA GLU A 172 18.82 7.16 24.42
C GLU A 172 18.16 7.31 23.03
N HIS A 173 17.68 6.21 22.41
CA HIS A 173 17.05 6.22 21.10
C HIS A 173 15.57 5.85 21.15
N VAL A 174 14.81 6.51 20.28
CA VAL A 174 13.42 6.13 19.97
C VAL A 174 13.40 5.43 18.62
N VAL A 175 12.91 4.21 18.61
CA VAL A 175 12.77 3.40 17.39
C VAL A 175 11.29 3.30 17.03
N GLU A 176 10.90 3.88 15.92
CA GLU A 176 9.56 3.70 15.36
C GLU A 176 9.57 2.50 14.40
N LEU A 177 8.71 1.51 14.69
CA LEU A 177 8.51 0.32 13.88
C LEU A 177 7.08 0.36 13.35
N PRO A 178 6.85 0.82 12.11
CA PRO A 178 5.53 0.76 11.53
C PRO A 178 5.10 -0.71 11.43
N PHE A 179 4.09 -1.09 12.19
CA PHE A 179 3.48 -2.40 12.06
C PHE A 179 2.70 -2.45 10.75
N MET A 180 3.31 -3.04 9.76
CA MET A 180 2.68 -3.31 8.49
C MET A 180 2.10 -4.73 8.56
N GLY A 181 0.87 -4.83 9.05
CA GLY A 181 0.09 -6.06 8.96
C GLY A 181 -0.09 -6.50 7.52
N LYS A 182 -0.66 -7.68 7.32
CA LYS A 182 -1.10 -8.13 5.99
C LYS A 182 -2.13 -7.14 5.45
N ILE A 183 -1.78 -6.41 4.41
CA ILE A 183 -2.72 -5.54 3.69
C ILE A 183 -3.46 -6.41 2.66
N LEU A 184 -4.77 -6.36 2.68
CA LEU A 184 -5.58 -6.97 1.62
C LEU A 184 -5.54 -6.06 0.40
N GLU A 185 -4.96 -6.57 -0.67
CA GLU A 185 -4.86 -5.86 -1.94
C GLU A 185 -5.72 -6.50 -3.03
N TYR A 186 -6.13 -5.68 -3.98
CA TYR A 186 -6.92 -6.10 -5.12
C TYR A 186 -6.14 -5.81 -6.40
N GLN A 187 -6.00 -6.81 -7.26
CA GLN A 187 -5.48 -6.67 -8.61
C GLN A 187 -6.61 -6.82 -9.60
N PHE A 188 -6.74 -5.84 -10.51
CA PHE A 188 -7.66 -5.92 -11.62
C PHE A 188 -7.05 -5.29 -12.87
N ALA A 189 -6.94 -6.04 -13.94
CA ALA A 189 -6.34 -5.59 -15.20
C ALA A 189 -6.97 -6.30 -16.38
N VAL A 190 -7.04 -5.62 -17.53
CA VAL A 190 -7.45 -6.18 -18.83
C VAL A 190 -6.37 -5.88 -19.86
N THR A 191 -6.11 -6.82 -20.73
CA THR A 191 -5.17 -6.68 -21.84
C THR A 191 -5.75 -7.35 -23.10
N PRO A 192 -5.75 -6.64 -24.25
CA PRO A 192 -5.33 -5.25 -24.45
C PRO A 192 -6.34 -4.23 -23.91
N ILE A 193 -5.89 -3.02 -23.57
CA ILE A 193 -6.77 -1.91 -23.17
C ILE A 193 -7.39 -1.17 -24.37
N GLU A 194 -6.80 -1.37 -25.54
CA GLU A 194 -7.28 -0.80 -26.81
C GLU A 194 -7.14 -1.83 -27.94
N LYS A 195 -8.11 -1.85 -28.85
CA LYS A 195 -8.11 -2.74 -30.00
C LYS A 195 -8.67 -2.06 -31.23
N ASN A 196 -7.90 -2.08 -32.31
CA ASN A 196 -8.38 -1.65 -33.63
C ASN A 196 -8.85 -2.86 -34.43
N ILE A 197 -10.03 -2.76 -35.03
CA ILE A 197 -10.69 -3.81 -35.81
C ILE A 197 -11.06 -3.22 -37.18
N SER A 198 -10.96 -4.03 -38.23
CA SER A 198 -11.43 -3.66 -39.55
C SER A 198 -12.95 -3.52 -39.61
N SER A 199 -13.47 -2.86 -40.63
CA SER A 199 -14.89 -2.73 -40.88
C SER A 199 -15.67 -4.06 -40.93
N LYS A 200 -15.01 -5.15 -41.38
CA LYS A 200 -15.62 -6.48 -41.46
C LYS A 200 -15.94 -7.11 -40.11
N GLY A 201 -15.49 -6.49 -39.00
CA GLY A 201 -15.63 -7.07 -37.70
C GLY A 201 -14.65 -8.24 -37.46
N GLY A 202 -15.01 -9.11 -36.53
CA GLY A 202 -14.22 -10.29 -36.18
C GLY A 202 -14.16 -10.53 -34.67
N THR A 203 -13.27 -11.42 -34.27
CA THR A 203 -13.11 -11.78 -32.86
C THR A 203 -11.69 -11.55 -32.38
N PHE A 204 -11.53 -11.33 -31.06
CA PHE A 204 -10.24 -11.31 -30.38
C PHE A 204 -10.43 -11.65 -28.91
N ASN A 205 -9.35 -12.14 -28.26
CA ASN A 205 -9.41 -12.50 -26.86
C ASN A 205 -8.82 -11.39 -25.97
N LEU A 206 -9.40 -11.26 -24.77
CA LEU A 206 -8.87 -10.48 -23.68
C LEU A 206 -8.16 -11.40 -22.68
N ALA A 207 -7.12 -10.88 -22.03
CA ALA A 207 -6.58 -11.47 -20.81
C ALA A 207 -7.05 -10.61 -19.62
N ILE A 208 -7.69 -11.22 -18.63
CA ILE A 208 -8.22 -10.52 -17.46
C ILE A 208 -7.56 -11.10 -16.22
N ALA A 209 -6.89 -10.24 -15.45
CA ALA A 209 -6.37 -10.56 -14.13
C ALA A 209 -7.29 -9.96 -13.07
N SER A 210 -8.01 -10.81 -12.33
CA SER A 210 -8.93 -10.41 -11.27
C SER A 210 -8.68 -11.26 -10.05
N LYS A 211 -8.06 -10.67 -9.01
CA LYS A 211 -7.75 -11.38 -7.76
C LYS A 211 -7.60 -10.42 -6.59
N LYS A 212 -7.72 -10.97 -5.38
CA LYS A 212 -7.26 -10.35 -4.14
C LYS A 212 -6.11 -11.17 -3.57
N TYR A 213 -5.26 -10.53 -2.79
CA TYR A 213 -4.12 -11.16 -2.12
C TYR A 213 -3.69 -10.32 -0.92
N TYR A 214 -2.93 -10.92 -0.03
CA TYR A 214 -2.29 -10.18 1.04
C TYR A 214 -0.87 -9.78 0.64
N SER A 215 -0.48 -8.55 1.03
CA SER A 215 0.88 -8.05 0.91
C SER A 215 1.41 -7.58 2.26
N VAL A 216 2.73 -7.59 2.40
CA VAL A 216 3.45 -6.93 3.49
C VAL A 216 4.48 -6.00 2.85
N ASN A 217 4.46 -4.73 3.23
CA ASN A 217 5.34 -3.71 2.63
C ASN A 217 5.24 -3.65 1.09
N GLY A 218 4.03 -3.83 0.54
CA GLY A 218 3.80 -3.88 -0.90
C GLY A 218 4.32 -5.16 -1.58
N THR A 219 4.86 -6.12 -0.83
CA THR A 219 5.33 -7.41 -1.35
C THR A 219 4.24 -8.46 -1.15
N LEU A 220 3.83 -9.11 -2.23
CA LEU A 220 2.83 -10.18 -2.21
C LEU A 220 3.30 -11.32 -1.29
N ILE A 221 2.39 -11.80 -0.43
CA ILE A 221 2.61 -13.01 0.35
C ILE A 221 2.23 -14.22 -0.52
N PRO A 222 3.18 -15.09 -0.88
CA PRO A 222 2.88 -16.24 -1.72
C PRO A 222 1.78 -17.14 -1.15
N GLY A 223 0.89 -17.62 -2.03
CA GLY A 223 -0.20 -18.52 -1.64
C GLY A 223 -1.43 -17.84 -1.03
N THR A 224 -1.47 -16.50 -0.99
CA THR A 224 -2.64 -15.74 -0.50
C THR A 224 -3.56 -15.28 -1.62
N GLU A 225 -3.21 -15.52 -2.87
CA GLU A 225 -3.97 -15.08 -4.04
C GLU A 225 -5.28 -15.85 -4.15
N THR A 226 -6.37 -15.10 -4.25
CA THR A 226 -7.71 -15.64 -4.43
C THR A 226 -8.34 -14.98 -5.66
N PRO A 227 -8.72 -15.72 -6.71
CA PRO A 227 -9.45 -15.17 -7.85
C PRO A 227 -10.75 -14.49 -7.40
N LEU A 228 -11.06 -13.37 -8.04
CA LEU A 228 -12.31 -12.65 -7.85
C LEU A 228 -13.12 -12.65 -9.14
N ASP A 229 -14.42 -12.77 -9.00
CA ASP A 229 -15.35 -12.61 -10.09
C ASP A 229 -15.47 -11.15 -10.52
N TYR A 230 -16.06 -10.90 -11.70
CA TYR A 230 -16.27 -9.57 -12.23
C TYR A 230 -17.52 -9.53 -13.12
N ASP A 231 -18.15 -8.38 -13.18
CA ASP A 231 -19.22 -8.09 -14.13
C ASP A 231 -18.63 -7.44 -15.39
N CYS A 232 -19.33 -7.63 -16.52
CA CYS A 232 -18.95 -7.06 -17.79
C CYS A 232 -20.14 -6.35 -18.42
N SER A 233 -19.90 -5.19 -19.03
CA SER A 233 -20.86 -4.45 -19.82
C SER A 233 -20.22 -3.83 -21.06
N SER A 234 -20.98 -3.78 -22.16
CA SER A 234 -20.60 -3.04 -23.36
C SER A 234 -21.39 -1.74 -23.46
N SER A 235 -20.73 -0.67 -23.88
CA SER A 235 -21.38 0.63 -24.13
C SER A 235 -22.22 0.63 -25.42
N VAL A 236 -22.13 -0.42 -26.23
CA VAL A 236 -22.74 -0.54 -27.57
C VAL A 236 -23.19 -1.97 -27.82
N ASP A 237 -24.17 -2.14 -28.70
CA ASP A 237 -24.78 -3.43 -29.05
C ASP A 237 -23.99 -4.23 -30.08
N TRP A 238 -23.11 -3.60 -30.84
CA TRP A 238 -22.28 -4.24 -31.87
C TRP A 238 -21.01 -4.90 -31.31
N ILE A 239 -20.78 -4.83 -30.00
CA ILE A 239 -19.70 -5.55 -29.28
C ILE A 239 -20.33 -6.48 -28.25
N THR A 240 -19.97 -7.77 -28.31
CA THR A 240 -20.34 -8.75 -27.30
C THR A 240 -19.11 -9.39 -26.70
N PHE A 241 -19.19 -9.79 -25.44
CA PHE A 241 -18.12 -10.48 -24.70
C PHE A 241 -18.64 -11.80 -24.13
N ASP A 242 -17.92 -12.87 -24.42
CA ASP A 242 -18.15 -14.19 -23.84
C ASP A 242 -17.17 -14.42 -22.67
N LYS A 243 -17.69 -14.40 -21.46
CA LYS A 243 -16.89 -14.51 -20.23
C LYS A 243 -16.16 -15.84 -20.08
N PRO A 244 -16.74 -17.01 -20.41
CA PRO A 244 -16.06 -18.29 -20.33
C PRO A 244 -14.82 -18.40 -21.22
N THR A 245 -14.89 -17.88 -22.44
CA THR A 245 -13.82 -17.96 -23.43
C THR A 245 -12.92 -16.74 -23.46
N LEU A 246 -13.33 -15.65 -22.80
CA LEU A 246 -12.70 -14.32 -22.84
C LEU A 246 -12.64 -13.71 -24.24
N GLU A 247 -13.55 -14.18 -25.13
CA GLU A 247 -13.63 -13.73 -26.51
C GLU A 247 -14.53 -12.51 -26.64
N VAL A 248 -14.07 -11.52 -27.38
CA VAL A 248 -14.87 -10.38 -27.85
C VAL A 248 -15.24 -10.58 -29.29
N THR A 249 -16.51 -10.46 -29.60
CA THR A 249 -17.04 -10.45 -30.97
C THR A 249 -17.45 -9.03 -31.35
N VAL A 250 -16.99 -8.55 -32.49
CA VAL A 250 -17.27 -7.24 -33.06
C VAL A 250 -18.04 -7.43 -34.37
N ALA A 251 -19.27 -6.92 -34.44
CA ALA A 251 -20.10 -6.98 -35.63
C ALA A 251 -19.54 -6.07 -36.73
N GLU A 252 -19.91 -6.36 -37.98
CA GLU A 252 -19.52 -5.59 -39.16
C GLU A 252 -19.99 -4.12 -39.06
N ASN A 253 -19.15 -3.18 -39.47
CA ASN A 253 -19.50 -1.77 -39.69
C ASN A 253 -19.77 -1.52 -41.17
N THR A 254 -21.02 -1.33 -41.54
CA THR A 254 -21.43 -1.04 -42.92
C THR A 254 -21.54 0.44 -43.24
N ASP A 255 -21.38 1.32 -42.21
CA ASP A 255 -21.28 2.77 -42.43
C ASP A 255 -19.95 3.09 -43.12
N THR A 256 -20.03 3.55 -44.35
CA THR A 256 -18.86 3.85 -45.17
C THR A 256 -18.21 5.20 -44.89
N ASP A 257 -18.91 6.05 -44.17
CA ASP A 257 -18.46 7.41 -43.87
C ASP A 257 -17.81 7.54 -42.51
N ASN A 258 -18.23 6.66 -41.56
CA ASN A 258 -17.84 6.82 -40.18
C ASN A 258 -17.20 5.56 -39.58
N SER A 259 -16.04 5.74 -38.96
CA SER A 259 -15.50 4.81 -37.96
C SER A 259 -16.33 4.90 -36.68
N ARG A 260 -16.30 3.84 -35.85
CA ARG A 260 -17.06 3.82 -34.61
C ARG A 260 -16.21 3.28 -33.45
N THR A 261 -16.55 3.71 -32.24
CA THR A 261 -15.84 3.31 -31.01
C THR A 261 -16.84 2.77 -30.00
N GLY A 262 -16.47 1.69 -29.34
CA GLY A 262 -17.22 1.11 -28.23
C GLY A 262 -16.28 0.78 -27.08
N ILE A 263 -16.82 0.71 -25.86
CA ILE A 263 -16.04 0.44 -24.65
C ILE A 263 -16.64 -0.78 -23.96
N ILE A 264 -15.80 -1.75 -23.63
CA ILE A 264 -16.14 -2.87 -22.75
C ILE A 264 -15.61 -2.52 -21.37
N THR A 265 -16.49 -2.47 -20.38
CA THR A 265 -16.14 -2.14 -18.99
C THR A 265 -16.31 -3.38 -18.13
N PHE A 266 -15.32 -3.63 -17.29
CA PHE A 266 -15.31 -4.70 -16.32
C PHE A 266 -15.28 -4.10 -14.92
N LYS A 267 -16.10 -4.61 -14.00
CA LYS A 267 -16.15 -4.22 -12.60
C LYS A 267 -15.86 -5.43 -11.73
N GLN A 268 -14.82 -5.32 -10.91
CA GLN A 268 -14.41 -6.41 -10.02
C GLN A 268 -15.41 -6.58 -8.87
N ALA A 269 -15.75 -7.80 -8.53
CA ALA A 269 -16.48 -8.12 -7.31
C ALA A 269 -15.64 -7.80 -6.06
N GLU A 270 -16.30 -7.49 -4.96
CA GLU A 270 -15.67 -7.20 -3.66
C GLU A 270 -14.70 -5.99 -3.65
N SER A 271 -14.62 -5.22 -4.75
CA SER A 271 -13.83 -3.99 -4.81
C SER A 271 -14.50 -2.95 -5.72
N ASP A 272 -14.06 -1.69 -5.61
CA ASP A 272 -14.55 -0.62 -6.50
C ASP A 272 -13.72 -0.49 -7.79
N LYS A 273 -12.83 -1.44 -8.05
CA LYS A 273 -11.96 -1.38 -9.22
C LYS A 273 -12.72 -1.66 -10.51
N GLN A 274 -12.46 -0.83 -11.50
CA GLN A 274 -12.97 -0.98 -12.86
C GLN A 274 -11.81 -0.88 -13.86
N VAL A 275 -11.90 -1.65 -14.94
CA VAL A 275 -10.98 -1.60 -16.07
C VAL A 275 -11.77 -1.68 -17.36
N SER A 276 -11.22 -1.17 -18.45
CA SER A 276 -11.93 -1.15 -19.74
C SER A 276 -11.01 -1.48 -20.91
N CYS A 277 -11.63 -1.97 -21.98
CA CYS A 277 -11.02 -2.12 -23.29
C CYS A 277 -11.79 -1.25 -24.29
N THR A 278 -11.09 -0.36 -24.97
CA THR A 278 -11.64 0.48 -26.03
C THR A 278 -11.48 -0.22 -27.38
N VAL A 279 -12.56 -0.39 -28.11
CA VAL A 279 -12.56 -0.98 -29.47
C VAL A 279 -12.88 0.11 -30.47
N THR A 280 -11.95 0.36 -31.40
CA THR A 280 -12.14 1.27 -32.52
C THR A 280 -12.28 0.47 -33.80
N GLN A 281 -13.37 0.66 -34.53
CA GLN A 281 -13.64 -0.04 -35.79
C GLN A 281 -13.65 0.95 -36.94
N SER A 282 -12.96 0.57 -38.03
CA SER A 282 -12.92 1.38 -39.26
C SER A 282 -14.29 1.54 -39.90
N ALA A 283 -14.46 2.60 -40.68
CA ALA A 283 -15.57 2.76 -41.59
C ALA A 283 -15.61 1.65 -42.64
N GLY A 284 -16.77 1.35 -43.19
CA GLY A 284 -16.96 0.36 -44.24
C GLY A 284 -16.12 0.67 -45.49
N GLU A 285 -15.54 -0.34 -46.07
CA GLU A 285 -14.71 -0.21 -47.27
C GLU A 285 -15.60 -0.34 -48.50
N ILE A 286 -15.59 0.68 -49.37
CA ILE A 286 -16.25 0.62 -50.66
C ILE A 286 -15.26 0.09 -51.71
N THR A 287 -15.70 -0.92 -52.44
CA THR A 287 -14.98 -1.46 -53.60
C THR A 287 -15.92 -1.61 -54.80
N TYR A 288 -15.35 -1.66 -56.00
CA TYR A 288 -16.13 -1.71 -57.23
C TYR A 288 -15.80 -2.99 -58.01
N GLY A 289 -16.84 -3.65 -58.50
CA GLY A 289 -16.73 -4.72 -59.44
C GLY A 289 -16.29 -4.24 -60.85
N ALA A 290 -16.02 -5.19 -61.71
CA ALA A 290 -15.72 -4.88 -63.11
C ALA A 290 -16.96 -4.35 -63.84
N TRP A 291 -16.76 -3.44 -64.75
CA TRP A 291 -17.82 -2.95 -65.62
C TRP A 291 -18.38 -4.07 -66.50
N LYS A 292 -19.69 -4.27 -66.47
CA LYS A 292 -20.47 -5.12 -67.34
C LYS A 292 -21.08 -4.20 -68.41
N VAL A 293 -20.55 -4.27 -69.63
CA VAL A 293 -21.03 -3.45 -70.76
C VAL A 293 -21.86 -4.35 -71.67
N THR A 294 -23.09 -3.89 -71.92
CA THR A 294 -23.99 -4.51 -72.89
C THR A 294 -24.23 -3.51 -74.01
N ILE A 295 -24.01 -3.95 -75.25
CA ILE A 295 -24.30 -3.18 -76.48
C ILE A 295 -25.37 -3.89 -77.26
N THR A 296 -26.42 -3.18 -77.60
CA THR A 296 -27.52 -3.71 -78.38
C THR A 296 -27.70 -2.87 -79.64
N ALA A 297 -27.74 -3.54 -80.79
CA ALA A 297 -28.02 -2.91 -82.07
C ALA A 297 -29.47 -3.20 -82.48
N ASN A 298 -30.19 -2.16 -82.94
CA ASN A 298 -31.54 -2.34 -83.43
C ASN A 298 -31.74 -1.51 -84.73
N PRO A 299 -31.99 -2.18 -85.87
CA PRO A 299 -31.99 -3.62 -86.08
C PRO A 299 -30.56 -4.21 -86.00
N THR A 300 -30.43 -5.51 -85.66
CA THR A 300 -29.18 -6.25 -85.57
C THR A 300 -28.52 -6.54 -86.93
N THR A 301 -29.27 -6.40 -87.95
CA THR A 301 -28.84 -6.58 -89.34
C THR A 301 -29.29 -5.38 -90.20
N ILE A 302 -28.45 -4.95 -91.13
CA ILE A 302 -28.81 -3.92 -92.11
C ILE A 302 -28.88 -4.56 -93.48
N ALA A 303 -29.93 -4.21 -94.26
CA ALA A 303 -30.12 -4.71 -95.61
C ALA A 303 -28.96 -4.38 -96.54
N ALA A 304 -28.69 -5.17 -97.62
CA ALA A 304 -27.62 -4.93 -98.54
C ALA A 304 -27.73 -3.55 -99.32
N ALA A 305 -28.95 -3.00 -99.33
CA ALA A 305 -29.20 -1.65 -99.90
C ALA A 305 -28.78 -0.51 -99.01
N GLY A 306 -28.27 -0.80 -97.85
CA GLY A 306 -27.93 0.15 -96.80
C GLY A 306 -29.05 0.38 -95.82
N GLY A 307 -28.77 1.10 -94.76
CA GLY A 307 -29.69 1.42 -93.64
C GLY A 307 -28.95 1.95 -92.42
N THR A 308 -29.71 2.28 -91.39
CA THR A 308 -29.17 2.71 -90.07
C THR A 308 -29.53 1.73 -88.99
N SER A 309 -28.63 1.48 -88.08
CA SER A 309 -28.86 0.74 -86.83
C SER A 309 -28.57 1.69 -85.66
N THR A 310 -29.46 1.71 -84.72
CA THR A 310 -29.26 2.41 -83.48
C THR A 310 -28.55 1.53 -82.50
N LEU A 311 -27.38 1.96 -82.01
CA LEU A 311 -26.65 1.29 -80.96
C LEU A 311 -27.07 1.89 -79.62
N THR A 312 -27.54 1.06 -78.74
CA THR A 312 -27.74 1.42 -77.35
C THR A 312 -26.71 0.70 -76.50
N TYR A 313 -26.18 1.34 -75.54
CA TYR A 313 -25.26 0.71 -74.58
C TYR A 313 -25.73 0.94 -73.18
N SER A 314 -25.43 -0.04 -72.31
CA SER A 314 -25.59 0.04 -70.86
C SER A 314 -24.31 -0.47 -70.25
N ALA A 315 -23.78 0.30 -69.32
CA ALA A 315 -22.61 -0.09 -68.52
C ALA A 315 -23.03 -0.07 -67.05
N VAL A 316 -22.86 -1.19 -66.37
CA VAL A 316 -23.17 -1.31 -64.93
C VAL A 316 -21.99 -1.99 -64.23
N ARG A 317 -21.72 -1.58 -63.00
CA ARG A 317 -20.81 -2.28 -62.11
C ARG A 317 -21.43 -2.47 -60.76
N ASP A 318 -21.02 -3.51 -60.06
CA ASP A 318 -21.42 -3.72 -58.69
C ASP A 318 -20.62 -2.79 -57.77
N VAL A 319 -21.32 -2.20 -56.76
CA VAL A 319 -20.71 -1.47 -55.65
C VAL A 319 -20.77 -2.38 -54.45
N LEU A 320 -19.61 -2.64 -53.84
CA LEU A 320 -19.50 -3.55 -52.72
C LEU A 320 -19.11 -2.79 -51.45
N THR A 321 -19.80 -3.05 -50.38
CA THR A 321 -19.36 -2.61 -49.03
C THR A 321 -18.78 -3.82 -48.31
N ASN A 322 -17.54 -3.72 -47.83
CA ASN A 322 -16.80 -4.81 -47.16
C ASN A 322 -16.72 -6.10 -47.98
N GLY A 323 -16.83 -6.01 -49.31
CA GLY A 323 -16.81 -7.15 -50.22
C GLY A 323 -18.18 -7.78 -50.53
N VAL A 324 -19.26 -7.24 -50.01
CA VAL A 324 -20.63 -7.69 -50.27
C VAL A 324 -21.30 -6.65 -51.22
N VAL A 325 -21.97 -7.14 -52.29
CA VAL A 325 -22.67 -6.27 -53.23
C VAL A 325 -23.85 -5.61 -52.54
N THR A 326 -23.81 -4.30 -52.44
CA THR A 326 -24.84 -3.48 -51.80
C THR A 326 -25.70 -2.67 -52.79
N SER A 327 -25.12 -2.34 -53.94
CA SER A 327 -25.84 -1.61 -55.00
C SER A 327 -25.16 -1.82 -56.37
N THR A 328 -25.72 -1.23 -57.39
CA THR A 328 -25.09 -1.15 -58.72
C THR A 328 -24.99 0.30 -59.16
N GLU A 329 -23.90 0.64 -59.77
CA GLU A 329 -23.64 1.97 -60.39
C GLU A 329 -23.79 1.84 -61.93
N LYS A 330 -24.36 2.87 -62.54
CA LYS A 330 -24.55 2.96 -64.02
C LYS A 330 -23.65 4.03 -64.62
#